data_e61e6a4b665c7d1722d95f8b30f230ac
#
_entry.id   e61e6a4b665c7d1722d95f8b30f230ac
#
_cell.length_a   1.000
_cell.length_b   1.000
_cell.length_c   1.000
_cell.angle_alpha   90.00
_cell.angle_beta   90.00
_cell.angle_gamma   90.00
#
_symmetry.space_group_name_H-M   'P 1'
#
loop_
_entity.id
_entity.type
_entity.pdbx_description
1 polymer ?
#
loop_
_entity_poly.entity_id
_entity_poly.type
_entity_poly.pdbx_seq_one_letter_code
_entity_poly.pdbx_strand_id
1 'polypeptide(L)'
;MEYKVMCNQFEGPMDLLLHLIKESNIDICDISIEEITKQYLDYINMMEELNLDIASEYLVMAAELLEIKSSYLLPKKELETSDEYEEDPKEELIRRLLEYERYKNVTQALKECPHCIQKNY
;
A
#
# COMPACT_ATOMS: atom_id res chain seq x y z
N MET A 1 8.73 -13.66 16.44
CA MET A 1 9.55 -14.12 15.47
C MET A 1 8.88 -14.16 14.16
N GLU A 2 7.65 -14.62 14.09
CA GLU A 2 6.96 -14.68 12.85
C GLU A 2 6.73 -13.32 12.28
N TYR A 3 6.44 -12.33 13.10
CA TYR A 3 6.20 -11.00 12.60
C TYR A 3 7.45 -10.38 12.01
N LYS A 4 8.59 -10.70 12.60
CA LYS A 4 9.81 -10.19 12.04
C LYS A 4 10.05 -10.77 10.66
N VAL A 5 9.77 -12.05 10.47
CA VAL A 5 9.93 -12.67 9.17
C VAL A 5 8.97 -12.05 8.18
N MET A 6 7.72 -11.81 8.60
CA MET A 6 6.76 -11.21 7.70
C MET A 6 7.19 -9.81 7.29
N CYS A 7 7.73 -9.07 8.22
CA CYS A 7 8.19 -7.73 7.90
C CYS A 7 9.27 -7.77 6.84
N ASN A 8 10.16 -8.75 6.94
CA ASN A 8 11.23 -8.87 5.96
C ASN A 8 10.73 -9.34 4.62
N GLN A 9 9.53 -9.91 4.56
CA GLN A 9 9.01 -10.39 3.30
C GLN A 9 8.41 -9.29 2.44
N PHE A 10 8.15 -8.13 3.03
CA PHE A 10 7.55 -7.06 2.27
C PHE A 10 8.61 -6.19 1.65
N GLU A 11 8.42 -5.84 0.40
CA GLU A 11 9.36 -4.99 -0.29
C GLU A 11 9.15 -3.52 0.00
N GLY A 12 8.10 -3.18 0.71
CA GLY A 12 7.81 -1.81 1.04
C GLY A 12 6.38 -1.66 1.46
N PRO A 13 5.95 -0.44 1.73
CA PRO A 13 4.60 -0.22 2.22
C PRO A 13 3.52 -0.59 1.21
N MET A 14 3.79 -0.47 -0.08
CA MET A 14 2.80 -0.89 -1.05
C MET A 14 2.57 -2.39 -0.98
N ASP A 15 3.64 -3.15 -0.76
CA ASP A 15 3.52 -4.59 -0.64
C ASP A 15 2.70 -4.95 0.59
N LEU A 16 2.93 -4.24 1.68
CA LEU A 16 2.17 -4.49 2.90
C LEU A 16 0.70 -4.16 2.68
N LEU A 17 0.41 -3.06 2.01
CA LEU A 17 -0.98 -2.71 1.73
C LEU A 17 -1.67 -3.77 0.89
N LEU A 18 -0.98 -4.28 -0.12
CA LEU A 18 -1.56 -5.33 -0.94
C LEU A 18 -1.86 -6.56 -0.11
N HIS A 19 -0.94 -6.89 0.80
CA HIS A 19 -1.15 -8.05 1.66
C HIS A 19 -2.39 -7.88 2.53
N LEU A 20 -2.54 -6.70 3.11
CA LEU A 20 -3.70 -6.44 3.96
C LEU A 20 -4.99 -6.48 3.17
N ILE A 21 -4.97 -5.94 1.96
CA ILE A 21 -6.15 -5.92 1.13
C ILE A 21 -6.55 -7.34 0.76
N LYS A 22 -5.58 -8.16 0.41
CA LYS A 22 -5.90 -9.52 0.02
C LYS A 22 -6.36 -10.36 1.18
N GLU A 23 -5.79 -10.12 2.35
CA GLU A 23 -6.23 -10.86 3.52
C GLU A 23 -7.63 -10.51 3.93
N SER A 24 -8.06 -9.29 3.63
CA SER A 24 -9.41 -8.87 3.98
C SER A 24 -10.41 -9.17 2.87
N ASN A 25 -9.95 -9.77 1.78
CA ASN A 25 -10.82 -10.07 0.65
C ASN A 25 -11.47 -8.81 0.10
N ILE A 26 -10.73 -7.73 0.08
CA ILE A 26 -11.23 -6.48 -0.43
C ILE A 26 -10.71 -6.29 -1.84
N ASP A 27 -11.56 -5.76 -2.70
CA ASP A 27 -11.14 -5.45 -4.06
C ASP A 27 -10.30 -4.19 -4.05
N ILE A 28 -9.17 -4.21 -4.73
CA ILE A 28 -8.30 -3.04 -4.74
C ILE A 28 -9.06 -1.82 -5.26
N CYS A 29 -9.90 -2.01 -6.26
CA CYS A 29 -10.61 -0.89 -6.84
C CYS A 29 -11.72 -0.38 -5.95
N ASP A 30 -12.00 -1.08 -4.87
CA ASP A 30 -13.11 -0.70 -4.01
C ASP A 30 -12.69 -0.70 -2.56
N ILE A 31 -11.47 -0.25 -2.27
CA ILE A 31 -10.98 -0.28 -0.90
C ILE A 31 -11.65 0.81 -0.10
N SER A 32 -11.81 0.53 1.18
CA SER A 32 -12.27 1.52 2.13
C SER A 32 -11.05 2.14 2.77
N ILE A 33 -10.87 3.42 2.57
CA ILE A 33 -9.70 4.11 3.11
C ILE A 33 -9.68 4.00 4.63
N GLU A 34 -10.85 4.13 5.24
CA GLU A 34 -10.90 4.08 6.69
C GLU A 34 -10.48 2.71 7.20
N GLU A 35 -10.96 1.66 6.56
CA GLU A 35 -10.65 0.32 7.00
C GLU A 35 -9.18 -0.03 6.77
N ILE A 36 -8.69 0.30 5.58
CA ILE A 36 -7.31 -0.08 5.27
C ILE A 36 -6.33 0.74 6.09
N THR A 37 -6.67 2.00 6.37
CA THR A 37 -5.81 2.82 7.21
C THR A 37 -5.72 2.23 8.61
N LYS A 38 -6.87 1.80 9.14
CA LYS A 38 -6.87 1.24 10.47
C LYS A 38 -6.02 -0.02 10.52
N GLN A 39 -6.18 -0.91 9.54
CA GLN A 39 -5.42 -2.14 9.52
C GLN A 39 -3.92 -1.86 9.38
N TYR A 40 -3.57 -0.89 8.56
CA TYR A 40 -2.17 -0.57 8.37
C TYR A 40 -1.56 -0.03 9.66
N LEU A 41 -2.26 0.88 10.32
CA LEU A 41 -1.75 1.45 11.55
C LEU A 41 -1.67 0.40 12.65
N ASP A 42 -2.63 -0.51 12.70
CA ASP A 42 -2.57 -1.58 13.68
C ASP A 42 -1.34 -2.44 13.46
N TYR A 43 -1.02 -2.70 12.20
CA TYR A 43 0.14 -3.52 11.89
C TYR A 43 1.43 -2.81 12.32
N ILE A 44 1.53 -1.50 12.03
CA ILE A 44 2.71 -0.74 12.41
C ILE A 44 2.84 -0.68 13.93
N ASN A 45 1.73 -0.48 14.63
CA ASN A 45 1.77 -0.43 16.09
C ASN A 45 2.22 -1.76 16.67
N MET A 46 1.77 -2.86 16.08
CA MET A 46 2.18 -4.15 16.54
C MET A 46 3.69 -4.34 16.38
N MET A 47 4.23 -3.89 15.26
CA MET A 47 5.66 -4.00 15.06
C MET A 47 6.43 -3.16 16.07
N GLU A 48 5.89 -1.99 16.41
CA GLU A 48 6.53 -1.17 17.41
C GLU A 48 6.53 -1.85 18.77
N GLU A 49 5.42 -2.49 19.11
CA GLU A 49 5.35 -3.17 20.39
C GLU A 49 6.31 -4.32 20.48
N LEU A 50 6.63 -4.91 19.34
CA LEU A 50 7.60 -5.99 19.32
C LEU A 50 9.02 -5.51 19.20
N ASN A 51 9.22 -4.19 19.23
CA ASN A 51 10.56 -3.60 19.13
C ASN A 51 11.24 -3.93 17.82
N LEU A 52 10.45 -4.04 16.76
CA LEU A 52 11.03 -4.26 15.46
C LEU A 52 11.34 -2.93 14.81
N ASP A 53 12.41 -2.88 14.06
CA ASP A 53 12.77 -1.68 13.35
C ASP A 53 11.79 -1.46 12.23
N ILE A 54 11.26 -0.25 12.13
CA ILE A 54 10.33 0.08 11.08
C ILE A 54 10.99 1.07 10.15
N ALA A 55 11.09 0.71 8.89
CA ALA A 55 11.70 1.60 7.92
C ALA A 55 10.87 2.86 7.78
N SER A 56 11.54 3.97 7.52
CA SER A 56 10.85 5.25 7.48
C SER A 56 9.83 5.29 6.36
N GLU A 57 10.03 4.54 5.29
CA GLU A 57 9.06 4.56 4.20
C GLU A 57 7.71 4.03 4.64
N TYR A 58 7.69 3.13 5.62
CA TYR A 58 6.42 2.65 6.15
C TYR A 58 5.71 3.75 6.92
N LEU A 59 6.47 4.59 7.62
CA LEU A 59 5.88 5.69 8.36
C LEU A 59 5.38 6.78 7.42
N VAL A 60 6.08 6.98 6.31
CA VAL A 60 5.61 7.93 5.32
C VAL A 60 4.28 7.48 4.74
N MET A 61 4.15 6.18 4.45
CA MET A 61 2.88 5.68 3.94
C MET A 61 1.77 5.84 4.98
N ALA A 62 2.09 5.65 6.25
CA ALA A 62 1.08 5.84 7.28
C ALA A 62 0.57 7.28 7.25
N ALA A 63 1.48 8.24 7.08
CA ALA A 63 1.08 9.63 7.02
C ALA A 63 0.22 9.89 5.78
N GLU A 64 0.57 9.28 4.67
CA GLU A 64 -0.22 9.45 3.46
C GLU A 64 -1.63 8.91 3.64
N LEU A 65 -1.75 7.75 4.27
CA LEU A 65 -3.07 7.18 4.49
C LEU A 65 -3.91 8.05 5.40
N LEU A 66 -3.27 8.60 6.43
CA LEU A 66 -3.99 9.50 7.32
C LEU A 66 -4.41 10.77 6.61
N GLU A 67 -3.58 11.24 5.71
CA GLU A 67 -3.93 12.43 4.96
C GLU A 67 -5.11 12.17 4.04
N ILE A 68 -5.13 11.02 3.38
CA ILE A 68 -6.24 10.67 2.52
C ILE A 68 -7.51 10.54 3.33
N LYS A 69 -7.41 9.87 4.48
CA LYS A 69 -8.58 9.69 5.32
C LYS A 69 -9.10 11.04 5.79
N SER A 70 -8.19 11.93 6.13
CA SER A 70 -8.60 13.24 6.61
C SER A 70 -9.30 14.04 5.52
N SER A 71 -8.82 13.93 4.29
CA SER A 71 -9.44 14.68 3.22
C SER A 71 -10.85 14.18 2.96
N TYR A 72 -11.14 12.93 3.24
CA TYR A 72 -12.48 12.42 3.04
C TYR A 72 -13.41 12.87 4.15
N LEU A 73 -12.88 13.18 5.33
CA LEU A 73 -13.71 13.64 6.41
C LEU A 73 -13.99 15.12 6.33
N LEU A 74 -13.21 15.87 5.55
CA LEU A 74 -13.45 17.29 5.44
C LEU A 74 -14.51 17.56 4.40
N PRO A 75 -15.31 18.59 4.60
CA PRO A 75 -16.30 18.94 3.58
C PRO A 75 -15.62 19.40 2.32
N LYS A 76 -16.18 19.03 1.21
CA LYS A 76 -15.59 19.42 0.00
C LYS A 76 -15.82 20.82 -0.18
N LYS A 77 -14.98 21.64 -0.29
CA LYS A 77 -15.13 22.91 -0.44
C LYS A 77 -15.13 23.24 -1.67
N GLU A 78 -15.56 23.58 -2.14
CA GLU A 78 -15.60 23.92 -3.24
C GLU A 78 -14.70 24.01 -4.00
N LEU A 79 -14.35 23.80 -4.20
CA LEU A 79 -13.44 23.77 -4.87
C LEU A 79 -13.51 24.15 -5.92
N GLU A 80 -14.04 24.17 -6.10
CA GLU A 80 -14.24 24.47 -6.99
C GLU A 80 -13.64 25.23 -7.76
N THR A 81 -13.15 25.71 -7.66
CA THR A 81 -12.51 26.52 -8.36
C THR A 81 -11.59 26.02 -9.21
N SER A 82 -11.01 25.01 -9.05
CA SER A 82 -9.98 24.60 -9.83
C SER A 82 -10.40 24.18 -11.12
N ASP A 83 -9.95 24.74 -12.12
CA ASP A 83 -10.13 24.29 -13.42
C ASP A 83 -9.29 23.18 -13.69
N GLU A 84 -8.21 22.93 -12.97
CA GLU A 84 -7.35 21.87 -13.25
C GLU A 84 -7.91 20.60 -12.75
N TYR A 85 -7.79 19.54 -13.49
CA TYR A 85 -8.21 18.22 -13.05
C TYR A 85 -7.17 17.67 -12.11
N GLU A 86 -7.60 17.29 -10.92
CA GLU A 86 -6.71 16.64 -9.99
C GLU A 86 -7.30 15.34 -9.60
N GLU A 87 -6.48 14.32 -9.64
CA GLU A 87 -6.92 13.00 -9.27
C GLU A 87 -7.26 12.95 -7.79
N ASP A 88 -8.35 12.26 -7.45
CA ASP A 88 -8.71 12.03 -6.08
C ASP A 88 -7.57 11.29 -5.40
N PRO A 89 -7.17 11.66 -4.20
CA PRO A 89 -6.08 10.95 -3.52
C PRO A 89 -6.34 9.45 -3.38
N LYS A 90 -7.59 9.08 -3.16
CA LYS A 90 -7.89 7.66 -3.08
C LYS A 90 -7.68 6.99 -4.43
N GLU A 91 -8.08 7.64 -5.51
CA GLU A 91 -7.90 7.07 -6.82
C GLU A 91 -6.41 6.95 -7.16
N GLU A 92 -5.63 7.92 -6.73
CA GLU A 92 -4.21 7.86 -6.97
C GLU A 92 -3.61 6.67 -6.23
N LEU A 93 -4.02 6.44 -5.00
CA LEU A 93 -3.53 5.31 -4.25
C LEU A 93 -3.92 4.00 -4.92
N ILE A 94 -5.15 3.90 -5.40
CA ILE A 94 -5.60 2.68 -6.08
C ILE A 94 -4.76 2.45 -7.32
N ARG A 95 -4.47 3.51 -8.08
CA ARG A 95 -3.68 3.36 -9.28
C ARG A 95 -2.28 2.86 -8.94
N ARG A 96 -1.68 3.40 -7.88
CA ARG A 96 -0.36 2.97 -7.46
C ARG A 96 -0.38 1.50 -7.01
N LEU A 97 -1.44 1.11 -6.31
CA LEU A 97 -1.54 -0.29 -5.87
C LEU A 97 -1.67 -1.23 -7.06
N LEU A 98 -2.47 -0.84 -8.05
CA LEU A 98 -2.63 -1.69 -9.23
C LEU A 98 -1.33 -1.79 -10.01
N GLU A 99 -0.60 -0.70 -10.11
CA GLU A 99 0.66 -0.73 -10.83
C GLU A 99 1.67 -1.61 -10.09
N TYR A 100 1.69 -1.52 -8.77
CA TYR A 100 2.62 -2.34 -8.01
C TYR A 100 2.24 -3.81 -8.10
N GLU A 101 0.94 -4.10 -8.08
CA GLU A 101 0.50 -5.47 -8.20
C GLU A 101 0.92 -6.06 -9.54
N ARG A 102 0.78 -5.27 -10.60
CA ARG A 102 1.20 -5.73 -11.91
C ARG A 102 2.70 -5.98 -11.94
N TYR A 103 3.47 -5.05 -11.37
CA TYR A 103 4.91 -5.22 -11.32
C TYR A 103 5.28 -6.48 -10.55
N LYS A 104 4.60 -6.72 -9.43
CA LYS A 104 4.92 -7.88 -8.63
C LYS A 104 4.57 -9.17 -9.35
N ASN A 105 3.46 -9.18 -10.06
CA ASN A 105 3.07 -10.37 -10.80
C ASN A 105 4.07 -10.68 -11.90
N VAL A 106 4.54 -9.66 -12.59
CA VAL A 106 5.54 -9.87 -13.65
C VAL A 106 6.84 -10.37 -13.06
N THR A 107 7.26 -9.78 -11.95
CA THR A 107 8.50 -10.18 -11.32
C THR A 107 8.42 -11.64 -10.87
N GLN A 108 7.29 -12.02 -10.33
CA GLN A 108 7.14 -13.39 -9.88
C GLN A 108 7.16 -14.35 -11.07
N ALA A 109 6.51 -13.99 -12.16
CA ALA A 109 6.52 -14.84 -13.34
C ALA A 109 7.94 -15.02 -13.86
N LEU A 110 8.74 -13.96 -13.84
CA LEU A 110 10.11 -14.07 -14.28
C LEU A 110 10.91 -14.97 -13.37
N LYS A 111 10.66 -14.92 -12.08
CA LYS A 111 11.37 -15.78 -11.18
C LYS A 111 11.03 -17.23 -11.38
N GLU A 112 9.82 -17.50 -11.83
CA GLU A 112 9.42 -18.88 -12.03
C GLU A 112 9.77 -19.39 -13.40
N CYS A 113 10.36 -18.56 -14.24
CA CYS A 113 10.73 -18.97 -15.57
C CYS A 113 12.23 -19.16 -15.66
N PRO A 114 12.72 -20.37 -15.63
CA PRO A 114 14.18 -20.57 -15.63
C PRO A 114 14.84 -20.04 -16.89
N HIS A 115 14.14 -20.15 -18.02
CA HIS A 115 14.71 -19.64 -19.23
C HIS A 115 14.95 -18.16 -19.18
N CYS A 116 14.00 -17.43 -18.64
CA CYS A 116 14.14 -16.00 -18.57
C CYS A 116 15.29 -15.61 -17.68
N ILE A 117 15.44 -16.32 -16.59
CA ILE A 117 16.52 -16.02 -15.69
C ILE A 117 17.86 -16.32 -16.30
N GLN A 118 17.94 -17.41 -17.02
CA GLN A 118 19.20 -17.75 -17.61
C GLN A 118 19.64 -16.77 -18.65
N LYS A 119 18.69 -16.23 -19.38
CA LYS A 119 19.08 -15.29 -20.37
C LYS A 119 19.57 -14.04 -19.84
N ASN A 120 19.33 -13.84 -18.64
CA ASN A 120 19.81 -12.68 -18.14
C ASN A 120 21.10 -12.70 -17.76
N TYR A 121 21.90 -12.93 -18.13
CA TYR A 121 23.14 -12.82 -17.81
C TYR A 121 23.76 -12.93 -18.61
#